data_6c387318039a2e52cf7ffc67275908c1
#
_entry.id   6c387318039a2e52cf7ffc67275908c1
#
_cell.length_a   1.000
_cell.length_b   1.000
_cell.length_c   1.000
_cell.angle_alpha   90.00
_cell.angle_beta   90.00
_cell.angle_gamma   90.00
#
_symmetry.space_group_name_H-M   'P 1'
#
loop_
_entity.id
_entity.type
_entity.pdbx_description
1 polymer ?
#
loop_
_entity_poly.entity_id
_entity_poly.type
_entity_poly.pdbx_seq_one_letter_code
_entity_poly.pdbx_strand_id
1 'polypeptide(L)'
;MVTPRRGPRWSGALRGPIITAVMSTPLDILVSVFGYHAFRGQQAAIIDHVVGGGDALVIMPTGGGKSLCYQVPALVRDGVGVVVSPLIALMDDQVAALRELGVAAAALHSGLPAGEAAAIERELLAGRLKVVYLAPERLV
;
A
#
# COMPACT_ATOMS: atom_id res chain seq x y z
N MET A 1 -12.04 -3.88 0.26
CA MET A 1 -11.77 -4.38 -0.54
C MET A 1 -10.99 -3.73 -1.44
N VAL A 2 -10.35 -4.11 -1.97
CA VAL A 2 -9.54 -3.53 -2.69
C VAL A 2 -10.01 -3.33 -3.89
N THR A 3 -10.69 -2.80 -4.30
CA THR A 3 -11.22 -2.73 -5.37
C THR A 3 -10.60 -2.10 -6.31
N PRO A 4 -10.28 -2.47 -7.00
CA PRO A 4 -9.61 -2.02 -7.94
C PRO A 4 -10.21 -1.18 -8.75
N ARG A 5 -10.46 -0.57 -8.82
CA ARG A 5 -11.11 0.09 -9.47
C ARG A 5 -10.68 0.45 -10.51
N ARG A 6 -10.26 0.84 -10.94
CA ARG A 6 -10.07 1.22 -12.00
C ARG A 6 -8.81 1.42 -12.41
N GLY A 7 -8.01 1.55 -12.05
CA GLY A 7 -6.80 1.80 -12.57
C GLY A 7 -6.55 0.74 -13.45
N PRO A 8 -6.27 0.94 -14.57
CA PRO A 8 -6.17 -0.08 -15.50
C PRO A 8 -5.30 -1.17 -15.04
N ARG A 9 -4.21 -0.88 -14.61
CA ARG A 9 -3.44 -1.82 -14.20
C ARG A 9 -3.85 -2.42 -12.99
N TRP A 10 -4.26 -1.75 -12.11
CA TRP A 10 -4.60 -2.27 -10.88
C TRP A 10 -5.75 -3.20 -11.08
N SER A 11 -6.71 -2.81 -11.83
CA SER A 11 -7.83 -3.64 -11.97
C SER A 11 -7.47 -4.82 -12.80
N GLY A 12 -6.61 -4.67 -13.73
CA GLY A 12 -6.24 -5.80 -14.50
C GLY A 12 -5.55 -6.84 -13.69
N ALA A 13 -4.73 -6.41 -12.83
CA ALA A 13 -3.98 -7.34 -12.04
C ALA A 13 -4.81 -8.07 -11.08
N LEU A 14 -5.70 -7.40 -10.44
CA LEU A 14 -6.43 -8.07 -9.46
C LEU A 14 -7.72 -8.52 -9.91
N ARG A 15 -7.97 -8.52 -11.16
CA ARG A 15 -9.14 -8.66 -11.53
C ARG A 15 -9.62 -9.83 -11.31
N GLY A 16 -9.32 -10.57 -10.79
CA GLY A 16 -9.96 -11.76 -10.58
C GLY A 16 -11.21 -11.50 -9.87
N PRO A 17 -12.22 -12.05 -10.27
CA PRO A 17 -13.48 -11.84 -9.60
C PRO A 17 -13.43 -12.27 -8.17
N ILE A 18 -12.59 -13.16 -7.88
CA ILE A 18 -12.46 -13.53 -6.62
C ILE A 18 -12.08 -12.50 -5.71
N ILE A 19 -11.14 -11.72 -6.04
CA ILE A 19 -10.65 -10.71 -5.19
C ILE A 19 -11.66 -9.67 -4.93
N THR A 20 -12.41 -9.33 -5.91
CA THR A 20 -13.34 -8.27 -5.69
C THR A 20 -14.53 -8.71 -4.91
N ALA A 21 -14.94 -9.89 -5.10
CA ALA A 21 -16.14 -10.33 -4.45
C ALA A 21 -15.96 -10.69 -3.02
N VAL A 22 -14.83 -11.19 -2.70
CA VAL A 22 -14.65 -11.65 -1.38
C VAL A 22 -13.69 -10.84 -0.65
N MET A 23 -13.90 -10.66 0.58
CA MET A 23 -12.98 -9.94 1.30
C MET A 23 -11.72 -10.68 1.34
N SER A 24 -10.65 -10.14 0.91
CA SER A 24 -9.34 -10.76 0.96
C SER A 24 -8.81 -10.75 2.36
N THR A 25 -8.30 -11.87 2.80
CA THR A 25 -7.63 -11.94 4.10
C THR A 25 -6.20 -11.43 3.93
N PRO A 26 -5.54 -11.09 5.02
CA PRO A 26 -4.12 -10.71 4.94
C PRO A 26 -3.27 -11.78 4.27
N LEU A 27 -3.52 -13.04 4.53
CA LEU A 27 -2.74 -14.11 3.90
C LEU A 27 -3.04 -14.17 2.41
N ASP A 28 -4.28 -13.96 2.01
CA ASP A 28 -4.62 -13.96 0.59
C ASP A 28 -3.84 -12.86 -0.14
N ILE A 29 -3.73 -11.69 0.46
CA ILE A 29 -2.97 -10.60 -0.11
C ILE A 29 -1.48 -10.93 -0.14
N LEU A 30 -0.96 -11.52 0.92
CA LEU A 30 0.45 -11.89 0.96
C LEU A 30 0.80 -12.84 -0.16
N VAL A 31 -0.04 -13.83 -0.40
CA VAL A 31 0.21 -14.81 -1.42
C VAL A 31 -0.03 -14.26 -2.82
N SER A 32 -1.15 -13.60 -3.04
CA SER A 32 -1.54 -13.22 -4.40
C SER A 32 -0.82 -11.98 -4.90
N VAL A 33 -0.51 -11.05 -4.03
CA VAL A 33 0.15 -9.81 -4.44
C VAL A 33 1.66 -9.88 -4.24
N PHE A 34 2.09 -10.29 -3.06
CA PHE A 34 3.50 -10.26 -2.72
C PHE A 34 4.26 -11.56 -3.02
N GLY A 35 3.54 -12.64 -3.26
CA GLY A 35 4.17 -13.89 -3.65
C GLY A 35 4.82 -14.68 -2.53
N TYR A 36 4.55 -14.34 -1.29
CA TYR A 36 5.09 -15.10 -0.18
C TYR A 36 4.05 -16.10 0.32
N HIS A 37 4.50 -17.22 0.86
CA HIS A 37 3.59 -18.26 1.29
C HIS A 37 3.13 -18.12 2.72
N ALA A 38 3.88 -17.44 3.54
CA ALA A 38 3.58 -17.32 4.97
C ALA A 38 4.19 -16.07 5.55
N PHE A 39 3.59 -15.56 6.60
CA PHE A 39 4.15 -14.45 7.35
C PHE A 39 5.32 -14.94 8.20
N ARG A 40 6.23 -14.04 8.52
CA ARG A 40 7.38 -14.36 9.34
C ARG A 40 7.31 -13.60 10.65
N GLY A 41 7.84 -14.20 11.69
CA GLY A 41 7.94 -13.57 12.99
C GLY A 41 6.60 -13.09 13.49
N GLN A 42 6.51 -11.81 13.83
CA GLN A 42 5.31 -11.23 14.36
C GLN A 42 4.44 -10.53 13.31
N GLN A 43 4.77 -10.69 12.06
CA GLN A 43 4.03 -10.00 11.00
C GLN A 43 2.52 -10.29 11.06
N ALA A 44 2.14 -11.54 11.22
CA ALA A 44 0.71 -11.90 11.22
C ALA A 44 -0.04 -11.21 12.35
N ALA A 45 0.53 -11.21 13.54
CA ALA A 45 -0.12 -10.59 14.69
C ALA A 45 -0.25 -9.08 14.53
N ILE A 46 0.79 -8.43 14.00
CA ILE A 46 0.77 -7.00 13.77
C ILE A 46 -0.27 -6.65 12.72
N ILE A 47 -0.27 -7.39 11.63
CA ILE A 47 -1.17 -7.12 10.52
C ILE A 47 -2.62 -7.34 10.93
N ASP A 48 -2.91 -8.42 11.65
CA ASP A 48 -4.26 -8.68 12.10
C ASP A 48 -4.76 -7.58 13.03
N HIS A 49 -3.88 -7.08 13.90
CA HIS A 49 -4.24 -6.01 14.82
C HIS A 49 -4.59 -4.73 14.05
N VAL A 50 -3.78 -4.38 13.06
CA VAL A 50 -3.99 -3.17 12.28
C VAL A 50 -5.22 -3.30 11.38
N VAL A 51 -5.41 -4.46 10.78
CA VAL A 51 -6.58 -4.69 9.94
C VAL A 51 -7.85 -4.60 10.78
N GLY A 52 -7.78 -5.02 12.03
CA GLY A 52 -8.92 -4.92 12.93
C GLY A 52 -9.19 -3.52 13.45
N GLY A 53 -8.38 -2.55 13.07
CA GLY A 53 -8.61 -1.16 13.47
C GLY A 53 -7.76 -0.69 14.63
N GLY A 54 -6.84 -1.50 15.12
CA GLY A 54 -5.99 -1.12 16.24
C GLY A 54 -4.75 -0.34 15.79
N ASP A 55 -4.14 0.33 16.73
CA ASP A 55 -2.88 1.04 16.51
C ASP A 55 -1.74 0.15 16.99
N ALA A 56 -0.57 0.30 16.38
CA ALA A 56 0.58 -0.51 16.74
C ALA A 56 1.87 0.29 16.62
N LEU A 57 2.78 0.06 17.53
CA LEU A 57 4.13 0.57 17.44
C LEU A 57 5.01 -0.65 17.19
N VAL A 58 5.72 -0.65 16.06
CA VAL A 58 6.49 -1.82 15.64
C VAL A 58 7.95 -1.44 15.53
N ILE A 59 8.80 -2.16 16.24
CA ILE A 59 10.22 -1.94 16.21
C ILE A 59 10.85 -3.23 15.73
N MET A 60 11.45 -3.19 14.57
CA MET A 60 12.10 -4.34 13.97
C MET A 60 13.42 -3.92 13.36
N PRO A 61 14.37 -4.84 13.26
CA PRO A 61 15.63 -4.51 12.61
C PRO A 61 15.42 -4.36 11.11
N THR A 62 16.36 -3.72 10.45
CA THR A 62 16.35 -3.57 9.02
C THR A 62 16.30 -4.95 8.38
N GLY A 63 15.48 -5.10 7.36
CA GLY A 63 15.33 -6.39 6.72
C GLY A 63 14.35 -7.31 7.42
N GLY A 64 13.66 -6.83 8.44
CA GLY A 64 12.73 -7.66 9.17
C GLY A 64 11.34 -7.74 8.56
N GLY A 65 11.12 -7.14 7.41
CA GLY A 65 9.81 -7.20 6.78
C GLY A 65 8.84 -6.17 7.29
N LYS A 66 9.31 -5.01 7.74
CA LYS A 66 8.44 -3.99 8.29
C LYS A 66 7.45 -3.44 7.30
N SER A 67 7.83 -3.33 6.04
CA SER A 67 6.95 -2.72 5.05
C SER A 67 5.67 -3.53 4.85
N LEU A 68 5.74 -4.83 4.95
CA LEU A 68 4.54 -5.65 4.83
C LEU A 68 3.55 -5.37 5.94
N CYS A 69 4.02 -4.93 7.10
CA CYS A 69 3.17 -4.67 8.25
C CYS A 69 2.21 -3.51 8.00
N TYR A 70 2.49 -2.63 7.06
CA TYR A 70 1.55 -1.58 6.70
C TYR A 70 1.03 -1.75 5.27
N GLN A 71 1.79 -2.38 4.39
CA GLN A 71 1.34 -2.55 3.01
C GLN A 71 0.19 -3.55 2.91
N VAL A 72 0.29 -4.66 3.63
CA VAL A 72 -0.79 -5.65 3.60
C VAL A 72 -2.08 -5.08 4.18
N PRO A 73 -2.07 -4.42 5.35
CA PRO A 73 -3.30 -3.80 5.85
C PRO A 73 -3.88 -2.76 4.88
N ALA A 74 -3.02 -1.99 4.22
CA ALA A 74 -3.51 -1.00 3.26
C ALA A 74 -4.28 -1.65 2.12
N LEU A 75 -3.89 -2.86 1.72
CA LEU A 75 -4.54 -3.55 0.63
C LEU A 75 -5.78 -4.32 1.09
N VAL A 76 -5.84 -4.68 2.36
CA VAL A 76 -6.98 -5.41 2.89
C VAL A 76 -8.13 -4.46 3.24
N ARG A 77 -7.81 -3.32 3.82
CA ARG A 77 -8.83 -2.39 4.29
C ARG A 77 -9.35 -1.53 3.15
N ASP A 78 -10.56 -1.02 3.30
CA ASP A 78 -11.11 -0.09 2.34
C ASP A 78 -10.38 1.25 2.47
N GLY A 79 -10.34 1.99 1.39
CA GLY A 79 -9.72 3.30 1.39
C GLY A 79 -8.27 3.24 0.96
N VAL A 80 -7.52 4.27 1.29
CA VAL A 80 -6.13 4.39 0.90
C VAL A 80 -5.25 4.33 2.13
N GLY A 81 -4.15 3.62 2.04
CA GLY A 81 -3.14 3.62 3.10
C GLY A 81 -2.21 4.80 2.90
N VAL A 82 -2.01 5.58 3.93
CA VAL A 82 -1.12 6.74 3.88
C VAL A 82 0.13 6.44 4.67
N VAL A 83 1.29 6.53 4.01
CA VAL A 83 2.57 6.27 4.65
C VAL A 83 3.35 7.56 4.68
N VAL A 84 3.76 8.01 5.85
CA VAL A 84 4.53 9.23 5.99
C VAL A 84 5.99 8.87 6.21
N SER A 85 6.88 9.38 5.38
CA SER A 85 8.30 9.08 5.48
C SER A 85 9.12 10.29 5.06
N PRO A 86 10.21 10.59 5.75
CA PRO A 86 11.09 11.68 5.34
C PRO A 86 12.11 11.25 4.29
N LEU A 87 12.15 9.97 3.93
CA LEU A 87 13.19 9.46 3.04
C LEU A 87 12.63 9.30 1.63
N ILE A 88 12.86 10.31 0.80
CA ILE A 88 12.31 10.35 -0.54
C ILE A 88 12.77 9.18 -1.40
N ALA A 89 14.04 8.86 -1.37
CA ALA A 89 14.56 7.76 -2.18
C ALA A 89 13.88 6.43 -1.80
N LEU A 90 13.65 6.23 -0.51
CA LEU A 90 13.00 5.03 -0.06
C LEU A 90 11.54 5.00 -0.53
N MET A 91 10.87 6.14 -0.49
CA MET A 91 9.48 6.20 -0.95
C MET A 91 9.39 5.82 -2.42
N ASP A 92 10.27 6.38 -3.24
CA ASP A 92 10.25 6.11 -4.67
C ASP A 92 10.52 4.64 -4.95
N ASP A 93 11.45 4.03 -4.24
CA ASP A 93 11.76 2.61 -4.41
C ASP A 93 10.57 1.75 -4.00
N GLN A 94 9.92 2.10 -2.91
CA GLN A 94 8.79 1.31 -2.44
C GLN A 94 7.58 1.44 -3.37
N VAL A 95 7.35 2.63 -3.90
CA VAL A 95 6.27 2.84 -4.85
C VAL A 95 6.54 2.05 -6.14
N ALA A 96 7.79 2.08 -6.61
CA ALA A 96 8.13 1.34 -7.81
C ALA A 96 7.89 -0.16 -7.61
N ALA A 97 8.29 -0.68 -6.48
CA ALA A 97 8.11 -2.10 -6.18
C ALA A 97 6.63 -2.47 -6.11
N LEU A 98 5.82 -1.62 -5.48
CA LEU A 98 4.38 -1.88 -5.39
C LEU A 98 3.72 -1.83 -6.76
N ARG A 99 4.13 -0.88 -7.59
CA ARG A 99 3.57 -0.79 -8.93
C ARG A 99 3.90 -2.02 -9.77
N GLU A 100 5.09 -2.57 -9.60
CA GLU A 100 5.45 -3.78 -10.30
C GLU A 100 4.57 -4.94 -9.91
N LEU A 101 4.04 -4.92 -8.70
CA LEU A 101 3.14 -5.96 -8.23
C LEU A 101 1.68 -5.68 -8.62
N GLY A 102 1.43 -4.61 -9.33
CA GLY A 102 0.08 -4.27 -9.76
C GLY A 102 -0.70 -3.42 -8.76
N VAL A 103 -0.04 -2.87 -7.75
CA VAL A 103 -0.70 -2.07 -6.74
C VAL A 103 -0.70 -0.59 -7.17
N ALA A 104 -1.84 0.07 -7.04
CA ALA A 104 -1.96 1.48 -7.36
C ALA A 104 -1.34 2.30 -6.22
N ALA A 105 -0.11 2.71 -6.39
CA ALA A 105 0.66 3.42 -5.38
C ALA A 105 1.30 4.66 -5.99
N ALA A 106 1.52 5.68 -5.17
CA ALA A 106 2.19 6.90 -5.60
C ALA A 106 2.91 7.55 -4.43
N ALA A 107 3.85 8.43 -4.72
CA ALA A 107 4.58 9.18 -3.72
C ALA A 107 4.43 10.67 -3.98
N LEU A 108 4.17 11.44 -2.93
CA LEU A 108 4.07 12.89 -3.00
C LEU A 108 5.17 13.50 -2.15
N HIS A 109 6.08 14.21 -2.79
CA HIS A 109 7.17 14.90 -2.11
C HIS A 109 7.60 16.11 -2.93
N SER A 110 8.46 16.93 -2.36
CA SER A 110 8.85 18.18 -3.00
C SER A 110 9.73 17.99 -4.24
N GLY A 111 10.28 16.80 -4.42
CA GLY A 111 11.13 16.55 -5.59
C GLY A 111 10.40 16.25 -6.87
N LEU A 112 9.07 16.19 -6.84
CA LEU A 112 8.31 15.86 -8.03
C LEU A 112 8.16 17.07 -8.95
N PRO A 113 8.08 16.85 -10.26
CA PRO A 113 7.68 17.91 -11.17
C PRO A 113 6.28 18.39 -10.80
N ALA A 114 6.03 19.67 -11.00
CA ALA A 114 4.78 20.27 -10.56
C ALA A 114 3.53 19.58 -11.13
N GLY A 115 3.56 19.26 -12.39
CA GLY A 115 2.40 18.63 -12.98
C GLY A 115 2.13 17.23 -12.44
N GLU A 116 3.17 16.56 -12.02
CA GLU A 116 3.03 15.21 -11.53
C GLU A 116 2.35 15.18 -10.17
N ALA A 117 2.70 16.10 -9.29
CA ALA A 117 2.07 16.16 -8.00
C ALA A 117 0.56 16.38 -8.13
N ALA A 118 0.16 17.28 -9.00
CA ALA A 118 -1.25 17.55 -9.21
C ALA A 118 -1.98 16.32 -9.76
N ALA A 119 -1.33 15.59 -10.64
CA ALA A 119 -1.93 14.38 -11.19
C ALA A 119 -2.14 13.32 -10.12
N ILE A 120 -1.18 13.16 -9.23
CA ILE A 120 -1.29 12.20 -8.12
C ILE A 120 -2.42 12.62 -7.18
N GLU A 121 -2.53 13.90 -6.90
CA GLU A 121 -3.59 14.39 -6.03
C GLU A 121 -4.97 14.11 -6.62
N ARG A 122 -5.09 14.26 -7.93
CA ARG A 122 -6.35 13.93 -8.58
C ARG A 122 -6.67 12.45 -8.48
N GLU A 123 -5.67 11.58 -8.64
CA GLU A 123 -5.88 10.15 -8.50
C GLU A 123 -6.28 9.78 -7.09
N LEU A 124 -5.68 10.46 -6.12
CA LEU A 124 -6.00 10.21 -4.72
C LEU A 124 -7.44 10.61 -4.41
N LEU A 125 -7.85 11.79 -4.85
CA LEU A 125 -9.19 12.27 -4.59
C LEU A 125 -10.25 11.45 -5.34
N ALA A 126 -9.87 10.87 -6.45
CA ALA A 126 -10.78 10.02 -7.21
C ALA A 126 -10.88 8.61 -6.65
N GLY A 127 -10.13 8.30 -5.60
CA GLY A 127 -10.19 6.99 -4.98
C GLY A 127 -9.50 5.90 -5.77
N ARG A 128 -8.57 6.26 -6.64
CA ARG A 128 -7.90 5.27 -7.47
C ARG A 128 -6.57 4.77 -6.91
N LEU A 129 -6.11 5.32 -5.81
CA LEU A 129 -4.87 4.86 -5.19
C LEU A 129 -5.16 3.99 -3.98
N LYS A 130 -4.33 2.98 -3.77
CA LYS A 130 -4.44 2.13 -2.59
C LYS A 130 -3.39 2.49 -1.54
N VAL A 131 -2.24 2.99 -1.96
CA VAL A 131 -1.19 3.39 -1.03
C VAL A 131 -0.58 4.69 -1.54
N VAL A 132 -0.47 5.68 -0.68
CA VAL A 132 0.21 6.91 -1.04
C VAL A 132 1.27 7.19 0.01
N TYR A 133 2.49 7.46 -0.44
CA TYR A 133 3.60 7.81 0.44
C TYR A 133 3.72 9.33 0.41
N LEU A 134 3.78 9.93 1.57
CA LEU A 134 3.86 11.38 1.68
C LEU A 134 5.10 11.79 2.44
N ALA A 135 5.80 12.78 1.93
CA ALA A 135 6.83 13.41 2.72
C ALA A 135 6.15 14.30 3.77
N PRO A 136 6.76 14.48 4.96
CA PRO A 136 6.09 15.22 6.03
C PRO A 136 5.68 16.64 5.66
N GLU A 137 6.44 17.31 4.78
CA GLU A 137 6.11 18.67 4.38
C GLU A 137 4.80 18.75 3.59
N ARG A 138 4.31 17.64 3.09
CA ARG A 138 3.05 17.64 2.35
C ARG A 138 1.84 17.59 3.26
N LEU A 139 2.06 17.43 4.55
CA LEU A 139 0.96 17.35 5.50
C LEU A 139 0.58 18.71 6.07
N VAL A 140 1.34 19.74 5.83
CA VAL A 140 1.04 21.07 6.39
C VAL A 140 0.44 21.99 5.35
#